data_c01623facfceb1e17b53b2f9ffe972bf
#
_entry.id   c01623facfceb1e17b53b2f9ffe972bf
#
_cell.length_a   1.000
_cell.length_b   1.000
_cell.length_c   1.000
_cell.angle_alpha   90.00
_cell.angle_beta   90.00
_cell.angle_gamma   90.00
#
_symmetry.space_group_name_H-M   'P 1'
#
loop_
_entity.id
_entity.type
_entity.pdbx_description
1 polymer ?
#
loop_
_entity_poly.entity_id
_entity_poly.type
_entity_poly.pdbx_seq_one_letter_code
_entity_poly.pdbx_strand_id
1 'polypeptide(L)'
;MSQQHHDFSVNLEIKTSKTALWVVLCLHGVAMLACWFNTLAVALKLLLIISLSSSAVYHGHQLTTLKTRSFLRHAVKQGWQISLDGEYFYPVWIAADSFISRWLIVLHISDQQTRRIWPVFKDAVGSTEFRRLTVSLKIDHHLPG
;
A
#
# COMPACT_ATOMS: atom_id res chain seq x y z
N MET A 1 33.28 -12.53 24.49
CA MET A 1 32.87 -12.66 23.08
C MET A 1 31.40 -12.28 22.97
N SER A 2 31.13 -11.03 22.65
CA SER A 2 29.78 -10.48 22.53
C SER A 2 29.21 -10.92 21.20
N GLN A 3 28.27 -11.83 21.20
CA GLN A 3 27.43 -12.10 20.03
C GLN A 3 26.54 -10.88 19.83
N GLN A 4 26.91 -10.03 18.88
CA GLN A 4 26.00 -9.05 18.31
C GLN A 4 24.89 -9.82 17.61
N HIS A 5 23.79 -10.04 18.31
CA HIS A 5 22.51 -10.34 17.70
C HIS A 5 22.22 -9.18 16.75
N HIS A 6 22.38 -9.42 15.47
CA HIS A 6 21.79 -8.56 14.44
C HIS A 6 20.26 -8.63 14.62
N ASP A 7 19.74 -7.72 15.43
CA ASP A 7 18.33 -7.43 15.45
C ASP A 7 17.98 -6.89 14.07
N PHE A 8 17.45 -7.75 13.21
CA PHE A 8 16.90 -7.34 11.91
C PHE A 8 15.63 -6.52 12.16
N SER A 9 15.81 -5.29 12.58
CA SER A 9 14.72 -4.35 12.66
C SER A 9 14.52 -3.75 11.27
N VAL A 10 13.44 -4.13 10.62
CA VAL A 10 12.95 -3.45 9.41
C VAL A 10 12.25 -2.18 9.89
N ASN A 11 12.71 -1.03 9.46
CA ASN A 11 12.06 0.25 9.72
C ASN A 11 11.80 0.92 8.37
N LEU A 12 10.55 0.91 7.94
CA LEU A 12 10.11 1.36 6.63
C LEU A 12 9.28 2.62 6.76
N GLU A 13 9.72 3.68 6.13
CA GLU A 13 8.91 4.88 5.88
C GLU A 13 8.21 4.71 4.52
N ILE A 14 6.90 4.56 4.53
CA ILE A 14 6.08 4.44 3.32
C ILE A 14 5.67 5.85 2.88
N LYS A 15 6.15 6.26 1.72
CA LYS A 15 5.84 7.55 1.09
C LYS A 15 4.71 7.41 0.09
N THR A 16 4.17 8.56 -0.35
CA THR A 16 3.20 8.58 -1.45
C THR A 16 3.80 7.96 -2.72
N SER A 17 3.13 6.96 -3.27
CA SER A 17 3.56 6.30 -4.50
C SER A 17 3.12 7.07 -5.74
N LYS A 18 4.07 7.44 -6.58
CA LYS A 18 3.78 7.99 -7.93
C LYS A 18 3.17 6.94 -8.83
N THR A 19 3.59 5.69 -8.69
CA THR A 19 3.02 4.55 -9.44
C THR A 19 1.54 4.36 -9.15
N ALA A 20 1.12 4.45 -7.87
CA ALA A 20 -0.29 4.39 -7.50
C ALA A 20 -1.10 5.51 -8.18
N LEU A 21 -0.58 6.73 -8.19
CA LEU A 21 -1.23 7.87 -8.85
C LEU A 21 -1.37 7.64 -10.36
N TRP A 22 -0.32 7.17 -11.03
CA TRP A 22 -0.36 6.85 -12.46
C TRP A 22 -1.36 5.74 -12.79
N VAL A 23 -1.44 4.70 -11.96
CA VAL A 23 -2.42 3.61 -12.12
C VAL A 23 -3.84 4.16 -12.05
N VAL A 24 -4.15 5.00 -11.06
CA VAL A 24 -5.47 5.63 -10.92
C VAL A 24 -5.79 6.49 -12.14
N LEU A 25 -4.87 7.34 -12.57
CA LEU A 25 -5.05 8.21 -13.74
C LEU A 25 -5.26 7.39 -15.03
N CYS A 26 -4.48 6.35 -15.26
CA CYS A 26 -4.63 5.47 -16.42
C CYS A 26 -5.99 4.76 -16.42
N LEU A 27 -6.43 4.23 -15.28
CA LEU A 27 -7.73 3.56 -15.18
C LEU A 27 -8.89 4.52 -15.50
N HIS A 28 -8.86 5.74 -14.96
CA HIS A 28 -9.87 6.75 -15.26
C HIS A 28 -9.81 7.22 -16.71
N GLY A 29 -8.60 7.36 -17.28
CA GLY A 29 -8.41 7.68 -18.70
C GLY A 29 -9.01 6.62 -19.62
N VAL A 30 -8.75 5.34 -19.37
CA VAL A 30 -9.33 4.24 -20.12
C VAL A 30 -10.86 4.21 -19.99
N ALA A 31 -11.38 4.43 -18.77
CA ALA A 31 -12.82 4.50 -18.54
C ALA A 31 -13.48 5.67 -19.30
N MET A 32 -12.83 6.85 -19.34
CA MET A 32 -13.30 7.99 -20.12
C MET A 32 -13.32 7.70 -21.64
N LEU A 33 -12.26 7.08 -22.16
CA LEU A 33 -12.21 6.65 -23.55
C LEU A 33 -13.32 5.65 -23.87
N ALA A 34 -13.55 4.68 -23.00
CA ALA A 34 -14.64 3.71 -23.18
C ALA A 34 -16.00 4.40 -23.20
N CYS A 35 -16.24 5.41 -22.35
CA CYS A 35 -17.46 6.21 -22.37
C CYS A 35 -17.60 7.00 -23.67
N TRP A 36 -16.50 7.50 -24.25
CA TRP A 36 -16.53 8.26 -25.49
C TRP A 36 -16.98 7.40 -26.69
N PHE A 37 -16.43 6.20 -26.81
CA PHE A 37 -16.72 5.28 -27.90
C PHE A 37 -18.04 4.50 -27.75
N ASN A 38 -18.74 4.67 -26.64
CA ASN A 38 -20.01 4.00 -26.41
C ASN A 38 -21.16 4.69 -27.17
N THR A 39 -22.20 3.93 -27.53
CA THR A 39 -23.42 4.42 -28.22
C THR A 39 -24.52 4.93 -27.28
N LEU A 40 -24.20 5.16 -26.01
CA LEU A 40 -25.12 5.68 -25.01
C LEU A 40 -25.66 7.07 -25.36
N ALA A 41 -26.86 7.38 -24.85
CA ALA A 41 -27.44 8.72 -24.98
C ALA A 41 -26.49 9.78 -24.39
N VAL A 42 -26.44 10.94 -25.05
CA VAL A 42 -25.51 12.04 -24.72
C VAL A 42 -25.62 12.46 -23.24
N ALA A 43 -26.85 12.57 -22.72
CA ALA A 43 -27.08 12.92 -21.32
C ALA A 43 -26.41 11.93 -20.35
N LEU A 44 -26.48 10.63 -20.63
CA LEU A 44 -25.88 9.59 -19.80
C LEU A 44 -24.35 9.61 -19.91
N LYS A 45 -23.79 9.87 -21.11
CA LYS A 45 -22.35 10.08 -21.29
C LYS A 45 -21.83 11.23 -20.44
N LEU A 46 -22.49 12.37 -20.46
CA LEU A 46 -22.09 13.54 -19.67
C LEU A 46 -22.11 13.22 -18.18
N LEU A 47 -23.13 12.56 -17.69
CA LEU A 47 -23.24 12.16 -16.29
C LEU A 47 -22.09 11.21 -15.88
N LEU A 48 -21.76 10.23 -16.72
CA LEU A 48 -20.64 9.31 -16.47
C LEU A 48 -19.29 10.04 -16.48
N ILE A 49 -19.05 10.93 -17.42
CA ILE A 49 -17.81 11.71 -17.49
C ILE A 49 -17.64 12.60 -16.26
N ILE A 50 -18.69 13.27 -15.80
CA ILE A 50 -18.66 14.10 -14.59
C ILE A 50 -18.37 13.22 -13.37
N SER A 51 -19.03 12.06 -13.25
CA SER A 51 -18.82 11.13 -12.15
C SER A 51 -17.39 10.59 -12.13
N LEU A 52 -16.84 10.17 -13.29
CA LEU A 52 -15.47 9.70 -13.41
C LEU A 52 -14.44 10.80 -13.09
N SER A 53 -14.69 12.03 -13.55
CA SER A 53 -13.81 13.17 -13.25
C SER A 53 -13.79 13.49 -11.77
N SER A 54 -14.96 13.54 -11.13
CA SER A 54 -15.08 13.71 -9.66
C SER A 54 -14.34 12.61 -8.91
N SER A 55 -14.51 11.36 -9.32
CA SER A 55 -13.83 10.21 -8.73
C SER A 55 -12.30 10.30 -8.88
N ALA A 56 -11.81 10.68 -10.06
CA ALA A 56 -10.38 10.86 -10.31
C ALA A 56 -9.76 11.94 -9.41
N VAL A 57 -10.45 13.09 -9.29
CA VAL A 57 -10.01 14.19 -8.41
C VAL A 57 -10.02 13.75 -6.95
N TYR A 58 -11.08 13.08 -6.50
CA TYR A 58 -11.19 12.59 -5.13
C TYR A 58 -10.05 11.61 -4.78
N HIS A 59 -9.83 10.61 -5.60
CA HIS A 59 -8.77 9.61 -5.37
C HIS A 59 -7.36 10.23 -5.52
N GLY A 60 -7.17 11.11 -6.50
CA GLY A 60 -5.92 11.85 -6.66
C GLY A 60 -5.60 12.70 -5.43
N HIS A 61 -6.59 13.44 -4.93
CA HIS A 61 -6.47 14.24 -3.72
C HIS A 61 -6.20 13.36 -2.49
N GLN A 62 -6.90 12.25 -2.34
CA GLN A 62 -6.70 11.32 -1.24
C GLN A 62 -5.27 10.75 -1.24
N LEU A 63 -4.74 10.36 -2.40
CA LEU A 63 -3.37 9.84 -2.53
C LEU A 63 -2.30 10.90 -2.26
N THR A 64 -2.57 12.16 -2.56
CA THR A 64 -1.62 13.26 -2.33
C THR A 64 -1.73 13.87 -0.93
N THR A 65 -2.94 13.90 -0.36
CA THR A 65 -3.20 14.50 0.97
C THR A 65 -2.92 13.52 2.10
N LEU A 66 -2.99 12.22 1.85
CA LEU A 66 -2.47 11.20 2.75
C LEU A 66 -0.92 11.28 2.79
N LYS A 67 -0.41 12.46 3.19
CA LYS A 67 0.95 12.67 3.70
C LYS A 67 1.19 11.91 5.01
N THR A 68 0.40 10.92 5.27
CA THR A 68 0.59 10.06 6.43
C THR A 68 1.83 9.24 6.12
N ARG A 69 2.97 9.74 6.57
CA ARG A 69 4.20 8.96 6.65
C ARG A 69 3.84 7.77 7.53
N SER A 70 3.58 6.68 6.89
CA SER A 70 3.27 5.47 7.60
C SER A 70 4.57 4.72 7.82
N PHE A 71 4.80 4.33 9.03
CA PHE A 71 5.99 3.60 9.41
C PHE A 71 5.59 2.16 9.70
N LEU A 72 6.27 1.23 9.05
CA LEU A 72 6.16 -0.19 9.32
C LEU A 72 7.47 -0.66 9.93
N ARG A 73 7.41 -1.22 11.14
CA ARG A 73 8.58 -1.70 11.86
C ARG A 73 8.41 -3.17 12.21
N HIS A 74 9.48 -3.93 12.04
CA HIS A 74 9.56 -5.30 12.52
C HIS A 74 10.63 -5.40 13.60
N ALA A 75 10.25 -5.79 14.80
CA ALA A 75 11.15 -6.07 15.91
C ALA A 75 11.06 -7.56 16.26
N VAL A 76 12.21 -8.22 16.39
CA VAL A 76 12.30 -9.68 16.64
C VAL A 76 11.51 -10.14 17.88
N LYS A 77 11.38 -9.29 18.90
CA LYS A 77 10.65 -9.60 20.13
C LYS A 77 9.20 -9.13 20.15
N GLN A 78 8.82 -8.16 19.34
CA GLN A 78 7.52 -7.50 19.39
C GLN A 78 6.69 -7.72 18.12
N GLY A 79 7.25 -8.41 17.12
CA GLY A 79 6.59 -8.64 15.84
C GLY A 79 6.45 -7.38 14.98
N TRP A 80 5.44 -7.36 14.13
CA TRP A 80 5.15 -6.24 13.25
C TRP A 80 4.39 -5.14 13.97
N GLN A 81 4.82 -3.93 13.75
CA GLN A 81 4.21 -2.74 14.32
C GLN A 81 4.02 -1.69 13.24
N ILE A 82 2.93 -0.94 13.33
CA ILE A 82 2.59 0.13 12.42
C ILE A 82 2.41 1.43 13.17
N SER A 83 2.86 2.52 12.57
CA SER A 83 2.58 3.87 13.04
C SER A 83 2.10 4.72 11.87
N LEU A 84 1.08 5.55 12.11
CA LEU A 84 0.53 6.50 11.16
C LEU A 84 1.12 7.91 11.31
N ASP A 85 1.73 8.19 12.44
CA ASP A 85 2.30 9.50 12.80
C ASP A 85 3.80 9.46 13.10
N GLY A 86 4.37 8.26 13.28
CA GLY A 86 5.77 8.04 13.66
C GLY A 86 6.01 8.09 15.17
N GLU A 87 5.01 8.43 15.99
CA GLU A 87 5.15 8.51 17.45
C GLU A 87 4.59 7.28 18.15
N TYR A 88 3.41 6.81 17.72
CA TYR A 88 2.73 5.67 18.37
C TYR A 88 2.77 4.46 17.46
N PHE A 89 3.34 3.35 17.93
CA PHE A 89 3.44 2.08 17.23
C PHE A 89 2.43 1.08 17.78
N TYR A 90 1.54 0.60 16.92
CA TYR A 90 0.54 -0.40 17.25
C TYR A 90 0.98 -1.78 16.74
N PRO A 91 0.88 -2.83 17.57
CA PRO A 91 1.17 -4.19 17.13
C PRO A 91 0.13 -4.64 16.11
N VAL A 92 0.59 -5.25 15.03
CA VAL A 92 -0.27 -5.75 13.95
C VAL A 92 0.19 -7.14 13.53
N TRP A 93 -0.75 -7.95 13.05
CA TRP A 93 -0.46 -9.22 12.42
C TRP A 93 -0.54 -9.07 10.90
N ILE A 94 0.50 -9.54 10.22
CA ILE A 94 0.47 -9.64 8.77
C ILE A 94 -0.01 -11.05 8.42
N ALA A 95 -1.15 -11.11 7.74
CA ALA A 95 -1.74 -12.39 7.38
C ALA A 95 -0.91 -13.08 6.29
N ALA A 96 -0.90 -14.40 6.34
CA ALA A 96 -0.16 -15.27 5.44
C ALA A 96 -0.61 -15.18 3.97
N ASP A 97 -1.81 -14.68 3.70
CA ASP A 97 -2.36 -14.46 2.36
C ASP A 97 -1.93 -13.12 1.72
N SER A 98 -0.90 -12.46 2.28
CA SER A 98 -0.32 -11.25 1.70
C SER A 98 0.29 -11.55 0.33
N PHE A 99 -0.11 -10.75 -0.67
CA PHE A 99 0.37 -10.95 -2.04
C PHE A 99 1.71 -10.21 -2.26
N ILE A 100 2.71 -10.94 -2.73
CA ILE A 100 4.05 -10.41 -2.98
C ILE A 100 4.35 -10.48 -4.48
N SER A 101 4.52 -9.31 -5.10
CA SER A 101 4.94 -9.16 -6.49
C SER A 101 6.25 -8.37 -6.59
N ARG A 102 6.82 -8.31 -7.79
CA ARG A 102 8.06 -7.56 -8.08
C ARG A 102 7.91 -6.03 -7.90
N TRP A 103 6.69 -5.51 -7.99
CA TRP A 103 6.38 -4.07 -8.03
C TRP A 103 5.48 -3.62 -6.89
N LEU A 104 4.73 -4.55 -6.32
CA LEU A 104 3.68 -4.31 -5.36
C LEU A 104 3.65 -5.44 -4.34
N ILE A 105 3.58 -5.08 -3.09
CA ILE A 105 3.24 -5.99 -1.99
C ILE A 105 1.89 -5.54 -1.44
N VAL A 106 0.92 -6.45 -1.38
CA VAL A 106 -0.36 -6.20 -0.75
C VAL A 106 -0.35 -6.86 0.62
N LEU A 107 -0.18 -6.06 1.64
CA LEU A 107 -0.19 -6.53 3.03
C LEU A 107 -1.63 -6.65 3.52
N HIS A 108 -2.00 -7.82 3.97
CA HIS A 108 -3.22 -8.02 4.72
C HIS A 108 -2.89 -7.88 6.21
N ILE A 109 -3.19 -6.70 6.74
CA ILE A 109 -2.89 -6.36 8.12
C ILE A 109 -4.15 -6.59 8.95
N SER A 110 -4.04 -7.38 9.99
CA SER A 110 -5.09 -7.60 10.97
C SER A 110 -4.70 -6.90 12.27
N ASP A 111 -5.57 -6.05 12.73
CA ASP A 111 -5.58 -5.52 14.09
C ASP A 111 -6.69 -6.24 14.87
N GLN A 112 -6.73 -6.13 16.20
CA GLN A 112 -7.67 -6.85 17.06
C GLN A 112 -9.15 -6.72 16.66
N GLN A 113 -9.51 -5.69 15.89
CA GLN A 113 -10.90 -5.40 15.51
C GLN A 113 -11.11 -5.25 13.99
N THR A 114 -10.07 -5.08 13.19
CA THR A 114 -10.25 -4.71 11.78
C THR A 114 -9.19 -5.36 10.91
N ARG A 115 -9.62 -5.88 9.76
CA ARG A 115 -8.72 -6.34 8.70
C ARG A 115 -8.59 -5.24 7.66
N ARG A 116 -7.36 -4.83 7.38
CA ARG A 116 -7.05 -3.77 6.41
C ARG A 116 -6.12 -4.29 5.34
N ILE A 117 -6.38 -3.88 4.11
CA ILE A 117 -5.52 -4.17 2.96
C ILE A 117 -4.64 -2.95 2.73
N TRP A 118 -3.32 -3.18 2.70
CA TRP A 118 -2.37 -2.10 2.52
C TRP A 118 -1.44 -2.38 1.35
N PRO A 119 -1.65 -1.71 0.20
CA PRO A 119 -0.77 -1.84 -0.95
C PRO A 119 0.51 -1.03 -0.74
N VAL A 120 1.67 -1.68 -0.78
CA VAL A 120 2.99 -1.09 -0.69
C VAL A 120 3.66 -1.18 -2.06
N PHE A 121 3.76 -0.07 -2.75
CA PHE A 121 4.46 0.01 -4.03
C PHE A 121 5.97 0.15 -3.82
N LYS A 122 6.76 -0.41 -4.74
CA LYS A 122 8.22 -0.37 -4.69
C LYS A 122 8.78 1.06 -4.67
N ASP A 123 8.16 1.99 -5.39
CA ASP A 123 8.56 3.40 -5.45
C ASP A 123 8.22 4.19 -4.16
N ALA A 124 7.27 3.68 -3.37
CA ALA A 124 6.89 4.30 -2.10
C ALA A 124 7.91 4.07 -0.98
N VAL A 125 8.67 2.99 -1.03
CA VAL A 125 9.64 2.60 0.03
C VAL A 125 11.08 2.54 -0.47
N GLY A 126 11.30 2.54 -1.79
CA GLY A 126 12.61 2.36 -2.40
C GLY A 126 13.01 0.88 -2.57
N SER A 127 13.93 0.63 -3.51
CA SER A 127 14.25 -0.73 -3.95
C SER A 127 14.92 -1.60 -2.89
N THR A 128 15.78 -1.02 -2.07
CA THR A 128 16.48 -1.74 -1.00
C THR A 128 15.54 -2.16 0.12
N GLU A 129 14.70 -1.23 0.56
CA GLU A 129 13.73 -1.45 1.63
C GLU A 129 12.62 -2.41 1.18
N PHE A 130 12.17 -2.29 -0.07
CA PHE A 130 11.21 -3.22 -0.67
C PHE A 130 11.74 -4.65 -0.70
N ARG A 131 13.04 -4.83 -1.03
CA ARG A 131 13.69 -6.14 -0.99
C ARG A 131 13.77 -6.69 0.43
N ARG A 132 14.14 -5.86 1.42
CA ARG A 132 14.20 -6.25 2.83
C ARG A 132 12.82 -6.70 3.33
N LEU A 133 11.78 -5.94 3.03
CA LEU A 133 10.40 -6.28 3.36
C LEU A 133 10.00 -7.62 2.73
N THR A 134 10.32 -7.83 1.45
CA THR A 134 10.02 -9.07 0.74
C THR A 134 10.68 -10.28 1.42
N VAL A 135 11.93 -10.14 1.83
CA VAL A 135 12.69 -11.22 2.50
C VAL A 135 12.10 -11.50 3.87
N SER A 136 11.82 -10.47 4.67
CA SER A 136 11.26 -10.62 6.01
C SER A 136 9.89 -11.30 5.97
N LEU A 137 9.02 -10.91 5.03
CA LEU A 137 7.70 -11.54 4.87
C LEU A 137 7.80 -13.02 4.46
N LYS A 138 8.78 -13.37 3.61
CA LYS A 138 9.00 -14.77 3.22
C LYS A 138 9.52 -15.63 4.37
N ILE A 139 10.34 -15.07 5.25
CA ILE A 139 10.86 -15.77 6.43
C ILE A 139 9.73 -16.00 7.43
N ASP A 140 8.93 -15.00 7.73
CA ASP A 140 7.79 -15.12 8.64
C ASP A 140 6.74 -16.12 8.14
N HIS A 141 6.58 -16.23 6.83
CA HIS A 141 5.68 -17.20 6.20
C HIS A 141 6.13 -18.67 6.35
N HIS A 142 7.42 -18.91 6.65
CA HIS A 142 7.99 -20.25 6.80
C HIS A 142 8.11 -20.70 8.26
N LEU A 143 7.79 -19.85 9.22
CA LEU A 143 7.75 -20.23 10.63
C LEU A 143 6.33 -20.71 10.96
N PRO A 144 6.12 -22.03 11.18
CA PRO A 144 4.84 -22.51 11.72
C PRO A 144 4.66 -21.92 13.12
N GLY A 145 3.54 -21.23 13.33
CA GLY A 145 3.11 -20.75 14.65
C GLY A 145 2.75 -21.90 15.58
#